data_1cff844eedf57538f7e344adc91d9ac2
#
_entry.id   1cff844eedf57538f7e344adc91d9ac2
#
_cell.length_a   1.000
_cell.length_b   1.000
_cell.length_c   1.000
_cell.angle_alpha   90.00
_cell.angle_beta   90.00
_cell.angle_gamma   90.00
#
_symmetry.space_group_name_H-M   'P 1'
#
loop_
_entity.id
_entity.type
_entity.pdbx_description
1 polymer ?
#
loop_
_entity_poly.entity_id
_entity_poly.type
_entity_poly.pdbx_seq_one_letter_code
_entity_poly.pdbx_strand_id
1 'polypeptide(L)'
;MFHPKLNNTFKFLTLSASLFLSSNWAQANEFYTHPNYFAFKQKAMTTYGLSSEQIDSAMSGARNLPNILNIMTRPGESKPWYEYRSMFLVEGTIQRGVHFKNQYEDVLNRAEQQFGVPKSVILGILGVETGYGANKGSFITRDALATLAFGYPRRADYFSDELAALISWTYKEGYPTNSIVGSYAGAIGYPQFMPSNIQKLGVDYDGNGHIDLRNSAVDAIGSIANYLAQYGWQRDRPIGFPARYLGNDPESIIAKD
;
A
#
# COMPACT_ATOMS: atom_id res chain seq x y z
N MET A 1 -48.80 37.04 -71.30
CA MET A 1 -48.72 35.63 -71.68
C MET A 1 -47.24 35.28 -71.69
N PHE A 2 -46.65 34.94 -70.60
CA PHE A 2 -45.33 34.35 -70.54
C PHE A 2 -45.22 33.47 -69.31
N HIS A 3 -45.04 32.17 -69.54
CA HIS A 3 -44.67 31.22 -68.49
C HIS A 3 -43.16 31.25 -68.23
N PRO A 4 -42.69 31.24 -66.99
CA PRO A 4 -41.32 30.86 -66.73
C PRO A 4 -41.26 29.39 -66.24
N LYS A 5 -40.30 28.69 -66.81
CA LYS A 5 -39.92 27.31 -66.49
C LYS A 5 -39.26 27.27 -65.11
N LEU A 6 -39.76 26.35 -64.25
CA LEU A 6 -39.04 25.93 -63.05
C LEU A 6 -37.89 24.94 -63.42
N ASN A 7 -36.65 25.33 -63.10
CA ASN A 7 -35.52 24.43 -63.10
C ASN A 7 -35.32 23.88 -61.67
N ASN A 8 -35.70 22.63 -61.45
CA ASN A 8 -35.37 21.89 -60.26
C ASN A 8 -33.97 21.28 -60.40
N THR A 9 -32.99 21.85 -59.73
CA THR A 9 -31.66 21.25 -59.56
C THR A 9 -31.60 20.62 -58.17
N PHE A 10 -31.84 19.30 -58.11
CA PHE A 10 -31.58 18.51 -56.89
C PHE A 10 -30.06 18.39 -56.71
N LYS A 11 -29.51 19.06 -55.68
CA LYS A 11 -28.18 18.81 -55.22
C LYS A 11 -28.23 17.65 -54.21
N PHE A 12 -27.70 16.50 -54.62
CA PHE A 12 -27.40 15.41 -53.70
C PHE A 12 -26.24 15.84 -52.77
N LEU A 13 -26.56 16.07 -51.50
CA LEU A 13 -25.57 16.17 -50.46
C LEU A 13 -25.20 14.73 -50.02
N THR A 14 -24.05 14.26 -50.48
CA THR A 14 -23.46 13.03 -49.95
C THR A 14 -22.86 13.31 -48.58
N LEU A 15 -23.55 12.94 -47.52
CA LEU A 15 -23.04 12.99 -46.15
C LEU A 15 -22.04 11.83 -45.97
N SER A 16 -20.75 12.11 -46.11
CA SER A 16 -19.69 11.16 -45.80
C SER A 16 -19.57 11.07 -44.28
N ALA A 17 -20.23 10.09 -43.66
CA ALA A 17 -20.02 9.75 -42.27
C ALA A 17 -18.64 9.09 -42.13
N SER A 18 -17.62 9.86 -41.80
CA SER A 18 -16.33 9.35 -41.40
C SER A 18 -16.50 8.74 -40.00
N LEU A 19 -16.65 7.43 -39.93
CA LEU A 19 -16.50 6.65 -38.71
C LEU A 19 -15.05 6.78 -38.25
N PHE A 20 -14.81 7.71 -37.34
CA PHE A 20 -13.59 7.68 -36.50
C PHE A 20 -13.73 6.48 -35.57
N LEU A 21 -13.30 5.33 -36.03
CA LEU A 21 -12.89 4.22 -35.15
C LEU A 21 -11.68 4.74 -34.37
N SER A 22 -11.94 5.37 -33.22
CA SER A 22 -10.91 5.55 -32.20
C SER A 22 -10.51 4.14 -31.75
N SER A 23 -9.51 3.58 -32.41
CA SER A 23 -8.79 2.41 -31.90
C SER A 23 -8.14 2.86 -30.60
N ASN A 24 -8.84 2.70 -29.47
CA ASN A 24 -8.23 2.58 -28.18
C ASN A 24 -7.36 1.31 -28.21
N TRP A 25 -6.15 1.45 -28.75
CA TRP A 25 -5.11 0.49 -28.49
C TRP A 25 -4.86 0.63 -26.98
N ALA A 26 -5.47 -0.25 -26.19
CA ALA A 26 -5.09 -0.45 -24.81
C ALA A 26 -3.58 -0.65 -24.85
N GLN A 27 -2.83 0.30 -24.31
CA GLN A 27 -1.38 0.24 -24.26
C GLN A 27 -1.06 -1.08 -23.57
N ALA A 28 -0.46 -2.02 -24.32
CA ALA A 28 -0.19 -3.36 -23.81
C ALA A 28 0.61 -3.18 -22.52
N ASN A 29 0.11 -3.73 -21.42
CA ASN A 29 0.78 -3.63 -20.13
C ASN A 29 2.16 -4.28 -20.28
N GLU A 30 3.21 -3.49 -20.13
CA GLU A 30 4.61 -3.93 -20.29
C GLU A 30 4.99 -5.11 -19.39
N PHE A 31 4.26 -5.28 -18.27
CA PHE A 31 4.48 -6.40 -17.37
C PHE A 31 4.11 -7.76 -17.98
N TYR A 32 3.15 -7.81 -18.90
CA TYR A 32 2.73 -9.08 -19.54
C TYR A 32 3.83 -9.73 -20.38
N THR A 33 4.75 -8.93 -20.91
CA THR A 33 5.89 -9.41 -21.68
C THR A 33 7.13 -9.69 -20.84
N HIS A 34 7.07 -9.39 -19.52
CA HIS A 34 8.21 -9.64 -18.64
C HIS A 34 8.45 -11.13 -18.43
N PRO A 35 9.71 -11.62 -18.50
CA PRO A 35 10.02 -13.06 -18.38
C PRO A 35 9.44 -13.73 -17.14
N ASN A 36 9.37 -13.01 -16.02
CA ASN A 36 8.86 -13.53 -14.75
C ASN A 36 7.33 -13.41 -14.59
N TYR A 37 6.62 -12.80 -15.54
CA TYR A 37 5.16 -12.60 -15.39
C TYR A 37 4.40 -13.92 -15.32
N PHE A 38 4.80 -14.90 -16.15
CA PHE A 38 4.18 -16.21 -16.12
C PHE A 38 4.40 -16.92 -14.78
N ALA A 39 5.63 -16.88 -14.25
CA ALA A 39 5.94 -17.47 -12.94
C ALA A 39 5.16 -16.80 -11.80
N PHE A 40 5.07 -15.47 -11.81
CA PHE A 40 4.23 -14.71 -10.89
C PHE A 40 2.76 -15.18 -10.95
N LYS A 41 2.20 -15.26 -12.15
CA LYS A 41 0.81 -15.67 -12.37
C LYS A 41 0.54 -17.09 -11.85
N GLN A 42 1.43 -18.04 -12.15
CA GLN A 42 1.33 -19.41 -11.65
C GLN A 42 1.37 -19.46 -10.11
N LYS A 43 2.28 -18.72 -9.50
CA LYS A 43 2.40 -18.62 -8.05
C LYS A 43 1.15 -17.99 -7.41
N ALA A 44 0.63 -16.92 -7.99
CA ALA A 44 -0.59 -16.27 -7.52
C ALA A 44 -1.81 -17.21 -7.58
N MET A 45 -1.93 -18.01 -8.63
CA MET A 45 -2.98 -19.03 -8.76
C MET A 45 -2.84 -20.14 -7.70
N THR A 46 -1.64 -20.66 -7.51
CA THR A 46 -1.41 -21.81 -6.59
C THR A 46 -1.43 -21.41 -5.12
N THR A 47 -0.90 -20.25 -4.77
CA THR A 47 -0.75 -19.81 -3.36
C THR A 47 -1.99 -19.09 -2.85
N TYR A 48 -2.64 -18.28 -3.70
CA TYR A 48 -3.74 -17.42 -3.31
C TYR A 48 -5.09 -17.83 -3.91
N GLY A 49 -5.13 -18.91 -4.71
CA GLY A 49 -6.35 -19.41 -5.33
C GLY A 49 -6.97 -18.47 -6.37
N LEU A 50 -6.19 -17.55 -6.91
CA LEU A 50 -6.66 -16.58 -7.91
C LEU A 50 -6.85 -17.27 -9.26
N SER A 51 -7.90 -16.88 -10.01
CA SER A 51 -8.01 -17.30 -11.40
C SER A 51 -7.11 -16.47 -12.32
N SER A 52 -6.81 -17.01 -13.49
CA SER A 52 -6.06 -16.31 -14.55
C SER A 52 -6.71 -14.96 -14.88
N GLU A 53 -8.04 -14.96 -15.03
CA GLU A 53 -8.84 -13.78 -15.38
C GLU A 53 -8.82 -12.72 -14.27
N GLN A 54 -8.82 -13.14 -13.01
CA GLN A 54 -8.73 -12.23 -11.86
C GLN A 54 -7.39 -11.50 -11.87
N ILE A 55 -6.30 -12.23 -12.11
CA ILE A 55 -4.94 -11.65 -12.18
C ILE A 55 -4.85 -10.69 -13.36
N ASP A 56 -5.29 -11.10 -14.55
CA ASP A 56 -5.22 -10.27 -15.75
C ASP A 56 -6.08 -9.00 -15.61
N SER A 57 -7.27 -9.12 -15.03
CA SER A 57 -8.16 -7.99 -14.72
C SER A 57 -7.50 -7.02 -13.74
N ALA A 58 -6.95 -7.52 -12.64
CA ALA A 58 -6.26 -6.70 -11.64
C ALA A 58 -5.03 -5.98 -12.23
N MET A 59 -4.29 -6.65 -13.09
CA MET A 59 -3.10 -6.11 -13.74
C MET A 59 -3.41 -5.23 -14.94
N SER A 60 -4.65 -5.20 -15.41
CA SER A 60 -5.04 -4.35 -16.54
C SER A 60 -4.75 -2.89 -16.27
N GLY A 61 -4.02 -2.23 -17.18
CA GLY A 61 -3.60 -0.84 -17.05
C GLY A 61 -2.61 -0.58 -15.90
N ALA A 62 -1.93 -1.60 -15.37
CA ALA A 62 -0.83 -1.40 -14.43
C ALA A 62 0.32 -0.67 -15.12
N ARG A 63 0.97 0.24 -14.38
CA ARG A 63 2.04 1.10 -14.91
C ARG A 63 3.34 0.86 -14.17
N ASN A 64 4.42 0.83 -14.91
CA ASN A 64 5.76 0.84 -14.36
C ASN A 64 6.10 2.25 -13.85
N LEU A 65 6.68 2.33 -12.67
CA LEU A 65 7.05 3.57 -11.97
C LEU A 65 8.56 3.59 -11.71
N PRO A 66 9.41 3.88 -12.72
CA PRO A 66 10.88 3.73 -12.60
C PRO A 66 11.51 4.57 -11.48
N ASN A 67 10.89 5.67 -11.09
CA ASN A 67 11.35 6.51 -9.97
C ASN A 67 11.36 5.74 -8.64
N ILE A 68 10.50 4.74 -8.46
CA ILE A 68 10.46 3.90 -7.25
C ILE A 68 11.78 3.13 -7.08
N LEU A 69 12.35 2.61 -8.17
CA LEU A 69 13.61 1.90 -8.14
C LEU A 69 14.76 2.80 -7.64
N ASN A 70 14.74 4.08 -8.02
CA ASN A 70 15.71 5.05 -7.53
C ASN A 70 15.54 5.35 -6.02
N ILE A 71 14.29 5.40 -5.54
CA ILE A 71 14.01 5.61 -4.11
C ILE A 71 14.50 4.40 -3.31
N MET A 72 14.25 3.17 -3.79
CA MET A 72 14.70 1.94 -3.14
C MET A 72 16.23 1.81 -2.99
N THR A 73 17.00 2.49 -3.82
CA THR A 73 18.47 2.48 -3.73
C THR A 73 19.05 3.52 -2.78
N ARG A 74 18.21 4.44 -2.25
CA ARG A 74 18.62 5.53 -1.36
C ARG A 74 17.67 5.65 -0.17
N PRO A 75 17.59 4.65 0.70
CA PRO A 75 16.69 4.68 1.84
C PRO A 75 17.07 5.84 2.79
N GLY A 76 16.03 6.55 3.26
CA GLY A 76 16.20 7.67 4.18
C GLY A 76 16.67 7.26 5.59
N GLU A 77 16.57 5.97 5.90
CA GLU A 77 16.90 5.37 7.21
C GLU A 77 18.41 5.26 7.47
N SER A 78 19.27 5.55 6.49
CA SER A 78 20.73 5.53 6.66
C SER A 78 21.30 6.68 7.48
N LYS A 79 20.43 7.51 8.09
CA LYS A 79 20.84 8.63 8.93
C LYS A 79 21.22 8.18 10.34
N PRO A 80 22.18 8.86 11.02
CA PRO A 80 22.44 8.65 12.44
C PRO A 80 21.16 8.82 13.27
N TRP A 81 21.04 8.06 14.36
CA TRP A 81 19.83 8.06 15.19
C TRP A 81 19.41 9.46 15.70
N TYR A 82 20.32 10.31 16.04
CA TYR A 82 20.02 11.66 16.55
C TYR A 82 19.36 12.56 15.48
N GLU A 83 19.69 12.36 14.18
CA GLU A 83 19.05 13.04 13.08
C GLU A 83 17.72 12.36 12.72
N TYR A 84 17.72 11.02 12.66
CA TYR A 84 16.55 10.22 12.30
C TYR A 84 15.39 10.48 13.28
N ARG A 85 15.63 10.39 14.58
CA ARG A 85 14.60 10.62 15.60
C ARG A 85 13.94 12.01 15.50
N SER A 86 14.72 13.03 15.12
CA SER A 86 14.22 14.41 15.04
C SER A 86 13.15 14.60 13.96
N MET A 87 13.07 13.70 12.96
CA MET A 87 12.06 13.71 11.92
C MET A 87 10.66 13.41 12.47
N PHE A 88 10.57 12.66 13.56
CA PHE A 88 9.30 12.22 14.17
C PHE A 88 8.91 13.06 15.39
N LEU A 89 9.91 13.52 16.16
CA LEU A 89 9.68 14.27 17.40
C LEU A 89 9.54 15.77 17.16
N VAL A 90 8.63 16.13 16.23
CA VAL A 90 8.28 17.53 15.96
C VAL A 90 6.94 17.86 16.61
N GLU A 91 6.79 19.11 17.09
CA GLU A 91 5.62 19.57 17.84
C GLU A 91 4.30 19.21 17.12
N GLY A 92 4.22 19.44 15.80
CA GLY A 92 3.01 19.12 15.04
C GLY A 92 2.65 17.62 15.05
N THR A 93 3.64 16.71 15.10
CA THR A 93 3.37 15.27 15.21
C THR A 93 2.92 14.91 16.63
N ILE A 94 3.56 15.51 17.64
CA ILE A 94 3.19 15.29 19.05
C ILE A 94 1.74 15.75 19.29
N GLN A 95 1.36 16.93 18.83
CA GLN A 95 -0.01 17.45 18.98
C GLN A 95 -1.05 16.59 18.26
N ARG A 96 -0.75 16.09 17.05
CA ARG A 96 -1.63 15.12 16.38
C ARG A 96 -1.77 13.83 17.19
N GLY A 97 -0.69 13.36 17.81
CA GLY A 97 -0.74 12.19 18.69
C GLY A 97 -1.59 12.37 19.92
N VAL A 98 -1.52 13.53 20.57
CA VAL A 98 -2.38 13.88 21.71
C VAL A 98 -3.84 13.92 21.27
N HIS A 99 -4.14 14.55 20.14
CA HIS A 99 -5.50 14.60 19.59
C HIS A 99 -6.01 13.19 19.27
N PHE A 100 -5.22 12.38 18.54
CA PHE A 100 -5.57 11.01 18.17
C PHE A 100 -5.80 10.14 19.41
N LYS A 101 -4.93 10.23 20.42
CA LYS A 101 -5.11 9.54 21.70
C LYS A 101 -6.46 9.88 22.35
N ASN A 102 -6.78 11.16 22.45
CA ASN A 102 -8.03 11.59 23.09
C ASN A 102 -9.26 11.15 22.29
N GLN A 103 -9.19 11.18 20.96
CA GLN A 103 -10.28 10.75 20.08
C GLN A 103 -10.55 9.23 20.16
N TYR A 104 -9.51 8.41 20.31
CA TYR A 104 -9.61 6.96 20.29
C TYR A 104 -9.25 6.31 21.63
N GLU A 105 -9.39 7.03 22.76
CA GLU A 105 -8.99 6.56 24.08
C GLU A 105 -9.61 5.20 24.45
N ASP A 106 -10.92 5.04 24.24
CA ASP A 106 -11.63 3.80 24.57
C ASP A 106 -11.17 2.61 23.71
N VAL A 107 -10.92 2.88 22.42
CA VAL A 107 -10.42 1.85 21.48
C VAL A 107 -9.00 1.42 21.87
N LEU A 108 -8.14 2.39 22.21
CA LEU A 108 -6.77 2.13 22.66
C LEU A 108 -6.74 1.34 23.98
N ASN A 109 -7.60 1.70 24.93
CA ASN A 109 -7.74 0.98 26.21
C ASN A 109 -8.22 -0.47 25.97
N ARG A 110 -9.21 -0.66 25.08
CA ARG A 110 -9.70 -1.99 24.71
C ARG A 110 -8.59 -2.83 24.06
N ALA A 111 -7.82 -2.26 23.15
CA ALA A 111 -6.71 -2.94 22.49
C ALA A 111 -5.59 -3.33 23.47
N GLU A 112 -5.23 -2.43 24.39
CA GLU A 112 -4.26 -2.70 25.46
C GLU A 112 -4.74 -3.84 26.38
N GLN A 113 -6.01 -3.82 26.77
CA GLN A 113 -6.59 -4.90 27.59
C GLN A 113 -6.62 -6.24 26.85
N GLN A 114 -7.03 -6.25 25.60
CA GLN A 114 -7.20 -7.48 24.82
C GLN A 114 -5.87 -8.10 24.44
N PHE A 115 -4.94 -7.32 23.88
CA PHE A 115 -3.70 -7.84 23.30
C PHE A 115 -2.48 -7.71 24.23
N GLY A 116 -2.58 -6.97 25.31
CA GLY A 116 -1.47 -6.74 26.24
C GLY A 116 -0.40 -5.79 25.73
N VAL A 117 -0.68 -5.09 24.65
CA VAL A 117 0.23 -4.11 24.04
C VAL A 117 -0.10 -2.72 24.59
N PRO A 118 0.84 -2.03 25.26
CA PRO A 118 0.57 -0.71 25.80
C PRO A 118 0.11 0.28 24.72
N LYS A 119 -0.91 1.07 25.01
CA LYS A 119 -1.42 2.07 24.06
C LYS A 119 -0.35 3.07 23.60
N SER A 120 0.66 3.34 24.42
CA SER A 120 1.81 4.18 24.04
C SER A 120 2.63 3.58 22.90
N VAL A 121 2.74 2.24 22.83
CA VAL A 121 3.43 1.55 21.74
C VAL A 121 2.62 1.63 20.44
N ILE A 122 1.31 1.38 20.53
CA ILE A 122 0.40 1.50 19.38
C ILE A 122 0.45 2.93 18.80
N LEU A 123 0.38 3.94 19.68
CA LEU A 123 0.49 5.35 19.31
C LEU A 123 1.85 5.68 18.69
N GLY A 124 2.94 5.11 19.24
CA GLY A 124 4.29 5.30 18.70
C GLY A 124 4.40 4.82 17.26
N ILE A 125 3.88 3.62 16.97
CA ILE A 125 3.85 3.06 15.61
C ILE A 125 3.04 3.96 14.68
N LEU A 126 1.81 4.33 15.05
CA LEU A 126 0.97 5.22 14.24
C LEU A 126 1.63 6.58 13.96
N GLY A 127 2.39 7.09 14.94
CA GLY A 127 3.13 8.34 14.82
C GLY A 127 4.29 8.24 13.83
N VAL A 128 5.07 7.16 13.90
CA VAL A 128 6.24 6.93 13.03
C VAL A 128 5.80 6.61 11.61
N GLU A 129 4.83 5.70 11.45
CA GLU A 129 4.44 5.18 10.14
C GLU A 129 3.73 6.24 9.27
N THR A 130 2.80 6.97 9.85
CA THR A 130 1.96 7.87 9.04
C THR A 130 1.69 9.24 9.67
N GLY A 131 2.30 9.56 10.82
CA GLY A 131 1.94 10.75 11.57
C GLY A 131 0.46 10.78 11.95
N TYR A 132 -0.06 9.63 12.39
CA TYR A 132 -1.47 9.41 12.74
C TYR A 132 -2.41 9.53 11.53
N GLY A 133 -2.00 8.99 10.39
CA GLY A 133 -2.77 8.99 9.14
C GLY A 133 -2.61 10.24 8.28
N ALA A 134 -1.72 11.18 8.66
CA ALA A 134 -1.46 12.39 7.87
C ALA A 134 -0.78 12.08 6.52
N ASN A 135 0.03 11.01 6.46
CA ASN A 135 0.69 10.58 5.23
C ASN A 135 0.64 9.04 5.12
N LYS A 136 -0.32 8.53 4.38
CA LYS A 136 -0.51 7.09 4.12
C LYS A 136 0.06 6.64 2.77
N GLY A 137 0.87 7.49 2.12
CA GLY A 137 1.39 7.27 0.78
C GLY A 137 0.50 7.82 -0.32
N SER A 138 1.03 7.86 -1.56
CA SER A 138 0.36 8.46 -2.73
C SER A 138 0.50 7.62 -4.00
N PHE A 139 1.10 6.45 -3.92
CA PHE A 139 1.30 5.56 -5.05
C PHE A 139 0.13 4.57 -5.17
N ILE A 140 -0.31 4.28 -6.40
CA ILE A 140 -1.19 3.13 -6.62
C ILE A 140 -0.39 1.88 -6.24
N THR A 141 -0.83 1.19 -5.19
CA THR A 141 -0.09 0.09 -4.57
C THR A 141 0.20 -1.04 -5.55
N ARG A 142 -0.77 -1.36 -6.43
CA ARG A 142 -0.59 -2.33 -7.52
C ARG A 142 0.60 -1.95 -8.41
N ASP A 143 0.64 -0.70 -8.87
CA ASP A 143 1.68 -0.23 -9.79
C ASP A 143 3.06 -0.21 -9.10
N ALA A 144 3.11 0.19 -7.83
CA ALA A 144 4.32 0.17 -7.03
C ALA A 144 4.86 -1.27 -6.84
N LEU A 145 4.00 -2.19 -6.40
CA LEU A 145 4.38 -3.59 -6.20
C LEU A 145 4.76 -4.28 -7.50
N ALA A 146 4.05 -4.04 -8.61
CA ALA A 146 4.40 -4.58 -9.92
C ALA A 146 5.78 -4.05 -10.39
N THR A 147 6.04 -2.76 -10.22
CA THR A 147 7.35 -2.17 -10.53
C THR A 147 8.47 -2.87 -9.76
N LEU A 148 8.27 -3.11 -8.46
CA LEU A 148 9.27 -3.77 -7.61
C LEU A 148 9.39 -5.27 -7.89
N ALA A 149 8.28 -5.96 -8.13
CA ALA A 149 8.26 -7.38 -8.45
C ALA A 149 9.03 -7.72 -9.75
N PHE A 150 8.92 -6.84 -10.73
CA PHE A 150 9.52 -7.09 -12.04
C PHE A 150 10.80 -6.29 -12.29
N GLY A 151 11.02 -5.18 -11.57
CA GLY A 151 12.17 -4.28 -11.79
C GLY A 151 13.20 -4.24 -10.66
N TYR A 152 12.99 -4.94 -9.52
CA TYR A 152 13.91 -4.92 -8.37
C TYR A 152 14.40 -6.33 -7.99
N PRO A 153 15.43 -6.86 -8.66
CA PRO A 153 15.86 -8.27 -8.54
C PRO A 153 16.19 -8.73 -7.12
N ARG A 154 16.73 -7.82 -6.28
CA ARG A 154 17.15 -8.16 -4.90
C ARG A 154 16.01 -8.71 -4.03
N ARG A 155 14.75 -8.31 -4.28
CA ARG A 155 13.55 -8.71 -3.53
C ARG A 155 12.35 -8.98 -4.44
N ALA A 156 12.60 -9.38 -5.70
CA ALA A 156 11.54 -9.61 -6.69
C ALA A 156 10.50 -10.63 -6.21
N ASP A 157 10.94 -11.74 -5.61
CA ASP A 157 10.03 -12.77 -5.08
C ASP A 157 9.14 -12.25 -3.97
N TYR A 158 9.69 -11.47 -3.04
CA TYR A 158 8.94 -10.84 -1.96
C TYR A 158 7.86 -9.90 -2.51
N PHE A 159 8.22 -9.00 -3.42
CA PHE A 159 7.25 -8.06 -4.00
C PHE A 159 6.23 -8.74 -4.91
N SER A 160 6.60 -9.85 -5.56
CA SER A 160 5.66 -10.71 -6.30
C SER A 160 4.62 -11.33 -5.38
N ASP A 161 5.01 -11.79 -4.20
CA ASP A 161 4.09 -12.33 -3.19
C ASP A 161 3.16 -11.23 -2.66
N GLU A 162 3.67 -10.04 -2.37
CA GLU A 162 2.87 -8.92 -1.91
C GLU A 162 1.88 -8.43 -2.99
N LEU A 163 2.28 -8.45 -4.27
CA LEU A 163 1.37 -8.14 -5.38
C LEU A 163 0.23 -9.17 -5.48
N ALA A 164 0.55 -10.46 -5.38
CA ALA A 164 -0.44 -11.52 -5.38
C ALA A 164 -1.38 -11.41 -4.16
N ALA A 165 -0.83 -11.12 -2.98
CA ALA A 165 -1.59 -10.86 -1.77
C ALA A 165 -2.52 -9.65 -1.92
N LEU A 166 -2.06 -8.56 -2.54
CA LEU A 166 -2.88 -7.38 -2.81
C LEU A 166 -4.08 -7.74 -3.69
N ILE A 167 -3.84 -8.46 -4.79
CA ILE A 167 -4.90 -8.87 -5.72
C ILE A 167 -5.92 -9.76 -4.98
N SER A 168 -5.45 -10.76 -4.23
CA SER A 168 -6.32 -11.65 -3.47
C SER A 168 -7.16 -10.90 -2.44
N TRP A 169 -6.53 -10.02 -1.65
CA TRP A 169 -7.23 -9.22 -0.65
C TRP A 169 -8.29 -8.31 -1.27
N THR A 170 -7.94 -7.59 -2.34
CA THR A 170 -8.88 -6.66 -2.98
C THR A 170 -10.06 -7.38 -3.62
N TYR A 171 -9.86 -8.57 -4.18
CA TYR A 171 -10.96 -9.40 -4.69
C TYR A 171 -11.88 -9.87 -3.56
N LYS A 172 -11.32 -10.32 -2.44
CA LYS A 172 -12.08 -10.77 -1.27
C LYS A 172 -12.94 -9.65 -0.70
N GLU A 173 -12.39 -8.45 -0.59
CA GLU A 173 -13.08 -7.27 -0.03
C GLU A 173 -13.96 -6.53 -1.07
N GLY A 174 -13.92 -6.92 -2.34
CA GLY A 174 -14.69 -6.25 -3.41
C GLY A 174 -14.13 -4.89 -3.82
N TYR A 175 -12.85 -4.60 -3.55
CA TYR A 175 -12.21 -3.34 -3.95
C TYR A 175 -11.59 -3.44 -5.35
N PRO A 176 -11.68 -2.41 -6.19
CA PRO A 176 -10.86 -2.33 -7.39
C PRO A 176 -9.37 -2.28 -6.98
N THR A 177 -8.54 -3.22 -7.48
CA THR A 177 -7.12 -3.32 -7.08
C THR A 177 -6.34 -2.03 -7.35
N ASN A 178 -6.71 -1.30 -8.41
CA ASN A 178 -6.11 -0.01 -8.76
C ASN A 178 -6.60 1.19 -7.92
N SER A 179 -7.57 0.99 -7.02
CA SER A 179 -8.03 2.04 -6.09
C SER A 179 -7.22 2.11 -4.81
N ILE A 180 -6.37 1.12 -4.55
CA ILE A 180 -5.57 1.05 -3.33
C ILE A 180 -4.35 1.95 -3.47
N VAL A 181 -4.23 2.90 -2.55
CA VAL A 181 -3.11 3.83 -2.46
C VAL A 181 -2.29 3.53 -1.22
N GLY A 182 -0.97 3.59 -1.35
CA GLY A 182 -0.02 3.30 -0.29
C GLY A 182 1.35 3.93 -0.51
N SER A 183 2.37 3.41 0.17
CA SER A 183 3.76 3.86 0.02
C SER A 183 4.36 3.40 -1.32
N TYR A 184 5.52 3.95 -1.67
CA TYR A 184 6.29 3.53 -2.84
C TYR A 184 6.73 2.05 -2.76
N ALA A 185 6.79 1.47 -1.57
CA ALA A 185 7.13 0.06 -1.34
C ALA A 185 5.90 -0.85 -1.18
N GLY A 186 4.68 -0.32 -1.34
CA GLY A 186 3.45 -1.10 -1.30
C GLY A 186 2.79 -1.25 0.08
N ALA A 187 3.27 -0.53 1.10
CA ALA A 187 2.67 -0.52 2.42
C ALA A 187 1.38 0.32 2.45
N ILE A 188 0.37 -0.11 3.21
CA ILE A 188 -1.01 0.39 3.12
C ILE A 188 -1.52 0.90 4.47
N GLY A 189 -2.19 2.05 4.42
CA GLY A 189 -3.02 2.56 5.50
C GLY A 189 -2.27 3.15 6.69
N TYR A 190 -2.99 3.37 7.79
CA TYR A 190 -2.43 3.93 9.03
C TYR A 190 -1.20 3.17 9.55
N PRO A 191 -1.20 1.81 9.61
CA PRO A 191 -0.09 1.04 10.16
C PRO A 191 0.99 0.68 9.13
N GLN A 192 0.85 1.12 7.88
CA GLN A 192 1.75 0.77 6.78
C GLN A 192 1.99 -0.76 6.65
N PHE A 193 0.89 -1.53 6.72
CA PHE A 193 0.97 -2.98 6.54
C PHE A 193 1.16 -3.34 5.07
N MET A 194 2.01 -4.34 4.84
CA MET A 194 2.08 -5.00 3.54
C MET A 194 0.79 -5.83 3.31
N PRO A 195 0.35 -6.02 2.05
CA PRO A 195 -0.88 -6.74 1.73
C PRO A 195 -1.01 -8.12 2.39
N SER A 196 0.08 -8.88 2.46
CA SER A 196 0.08 -10.18 3.12
C SER A 196 -0.19 -10.08 4.63
N ASN A 197 0.30 -9.01 5.29
CA ASN A 197 0.04 -8.76 6.70
C ASN A 197 -1.40 -8.29 6.95
N ILE A 198 -2.02 -7.56 6.01
CA ILE A 198 -3.45 -7.23 6.12
C ILE A 198 -4.28 -8.51 6.18
N GLN A 199 -4.00 -9.48 5.29
CA GLN A 199 -4.75 -10.74 5.25
C GLN A 199 -4.52 -11.63 6.48
N LYS A 200 -3.29 -11.64 7.02
CA LYS A 200 -2.91 -12.53 8.13
C LYS A 200 -3.21 -11.95 9.51
N LEU A 201 -3.05 -10.65 9.66
CA LEU A 201 -2.96 -9.97 10.95
C LEU A 201 -3.91 -8.78 11.08
N GLY A 202 -4.53 -8.36 9.99
CA GLY A 202 -5.57 -7.34 10.01
C GLY A 202 -6.78 -7.80 10.82
N VAL A 203 -7.41 -6.89 11.53
CA VAL A 203 -8.58 -7.15 12.37
C VAL A 203 -9.66 -6.14 12.03
N ASP A 204 -10.86 -6.63 11.74
CA ASP A 204 -12.09 -5.84 11.76
C ASP A 204 -12.40 -5.49 13.23
N TYR A 205 -11.84 -4.38 13.69
CA TYR A 205 -11.88 -4.03 15.11
C TYR A 205 -13.07 -3.15 15.47
N ASP A 206 -13.72 -2.54 14.49
CA ASP A 206 -14.99 -1.83 14.65
C ASP A 206 -16.22 -2.74 14.42
N GLY A 207 -16.02 -3.97 13.89
CA GLY A 207 -17.06 -4.98 13.73
C GLY A 207 -18.02 -4.72 12.58
N ASN A 208 -17.58 -3.96 11.56
CA ASN A 208 -18.41 -3.60 10.42
C ASN A 208 -18.42 -4.64 9.29
N GLY A 209 -17.64 -5.73 9.41
CA GLY A 209 -17.52 -6.83 8.44
C GLY A 209 -16.37 -6.67 7.46
N HIS A 210 -15.58 -5.59 7.57
CA HIS A 210 -14.45 -5.29 6.67
C HIS A 210 -13.21 -4.91 7.46
N ILE A 211 -12.03 -5.21 6.91
CA ILE A 211 -10.75 -4.73 7.44
C ILE A 211 -10.30 -3.54 6.59
N ASP A 212 -10.51 -2.31 7.07
CA ASP A 212 -10.10 -1.10 6.35
C ASP A 212 -9.01 -0.30 7.07
N LEU A 213 -7.78 -0.73 6.94
CA LEU A 213 -6.62 -0.04 7.53
C LEU A 213 -6.34 1.34 6.89
N ARG A 214 -7.03 1.68 5.78
CA ARG A 214 -6.87 2.95 5.07
C ARG A 214 -7.71 4.05 5.69
N ASN A 215 -8.95 3.74 6.10
CA ASN A 215 -9.93 4.72 6.53
C ASN A 215 -10.40 4.51 7.97
N SER A 216 -10.33 3.27 8.51
CA SER A 216 -10.66 2.97 9.90
C SER A 216 -9.41 3.04 10.79
N ALA A 217 -9.31 4.08 11.61
CA ALA A 217 -8.31 4.16 12.67
C ALA A 217 -8.54 3.09 13.74
N VAL A 218 -9.79 2.65 13.92
CA VAL A 218 -10.16 1.60 14.88
C VAL A 218 -9.56 0.26 14.46
N ASP A 219 -9.71 -0.13 13.18
CA ASP A 219 -9.09 -1.34 12.64
C ASP A 219 -7.56 -1.28 12.68
N ALA A 220 -7.00 -0.11 12.39
CA ALA A 220 -5.57 0.10 12.47
C ALA A 220 -5.02 -0.12 13.88
N ILE A 221 -5.69 0.40 14.91
CA ILE A 221 -5.32 0.22 16.32
C ILE A 221 -5.36 -1.28 16.68
N GLY A 222 -6.48 -1.95 16.38
CA GLY A 222 -6.65 -3.38 16.63
C GLY A 222 -5.63 -4.23 15.89
N SER A 223 -5.37 -3.92 14.64
CA SER A 223 -4.42 -4.65 13.78
C SER A 223 -2.97 -4.49 14.24
N ILE A 224 -2.54 -3.29 14.67
CA ILE A 224 -1.21 -3.09 15.25
C ILE A 224 -1.05 -3.92 16.52
N ALA A 225 -2.03 -3.88 17.40
CA ALA A 225 -1.99 -4.63 18.65
C ALA A 225 -1.96 -6.14 18.41
N ASN A 226 -2.79 -6.64 17.48
CA ASN A 226 -2.78 -8.04 17.06
C ASN A 226 -1.43 -8.44 16.43
N TYR A 227 -0.88 -7.61 15.54
CA TYR A 227 0.43 -7.84 14.92
C TYR A 227 1.50 -8.08 15.97
N LEU A 228 1.64 -7.18 16.93
CA LEU A 228 2.65 -7.31 17.99
C LEU A 228 2.41 -8.55 18.86
N ALA A 229 1.15 -8.82 19.23
CA ALA A 229 0.80 -9.99 20.01
C ALA A 229 1.18 -11.30 19.29
N GLN A 230 0.90 -11.40 17.98
CA GLN A 230 1.23 -12.58 17.16
C GLN A 230 2.74 -12.74 16.95
N TYR A 231 3.50 -11.64 16.96
CA TYR A 231 4.96 -11.65 16.85
C TYR A 231 5.68 -11.73 18.21
N GLY A 232 4.98 -12.13 19.28
CA GLY A 232 5.59 -12.50 20.55
C GLY A 232 5.67 -11.38 21.58
N TRP A 233 4.86 -10.31 21.41
CA TRP A 233 4.73 -9.33 22.47
C TRP A 233 4.29 -9.99 23.78
N GLN A 234 5.00 -9.69 24.86
CA GLN A 234 4.69 -10.20 26.19
C GLN A 234 4.20 -9.05 27.07
N ARG A 235 2.98 -9.20 27.60
CA ARG A 235 2.39 -8.25 28.56
C ARG A 235 3.34 -8.04 29.73
N ASP A 236 3.43 -6.81 30.18
CA ASP A 236 4.21 -6.39 31.37
C ASP A 236 5.72 -6.68 31.29
N ARG A 237 6.25 -7.02 30.11
CA ARG A 237 7.68 -7.13 29.89
C ARG A 237 8.26 -5.79 29.44
N PRO A 238 9.46 -5.44 29.92
CA PRO A 238 10.14 -4.21 29.49
C PRO A 238 10.50 -4.30 28.01
N ILE A 239 10.37 -3.17 27.27
CA ILE A 239 10.70 -3.06 25.85
C ILE A 239 12.22 -3.08 25.65
N GLY A 240 12.99 -2.67 26.66
CA GLY A 240 14.44 -2.63 26.63
C GLY A 240 15.01 -2.43 28.02
N PHE A 241 16.30 -2.64 28.15
CA PHE A 241 17.05 -2.44 29.37
C PHE A 241 18.17 -1.43 29.17
N PRO A 242 18.47 -0.58 30.15
CA PRO A 242 19.69 0.22 30.12
C PRO A 242 20.90 -0.70 29.99
N ALA A 243 21.74 -0.43 29.01
CA ALA A 243 23.01 -1.14 28.83
C ALA A 243 24.17 -0.17 29.01
N ARG A 244 25.27 -0.65 29.65
CA ARG A 244 26.52 0.06 29.75
C ARG A 244 27.55 -0.62 28.85
N TYR A 245 28.05 0.11 27.89
CA TYR A 245 29.19 -0.34 27.10
C TYR A 245 30.48 -0.21 27.90
N LEU A 246 31.22 -1.30 28.05
CA LEU A 246 32.47 -1.36 28.80
C LEU A 246 33.72 -1.43 27.91
N GLY A 247 33.55 -1.43 26.59
CA GLY A 247 34.64 -1.44 25.62
C GLY A 247 35.17 -0.04 25.31
N ASN A 248 36.30 0.01 24.58
CA ASN A 248 36.96 1.26 24.20
C ASN A 248 36.53 1.78 22.83
N ASP A 249 35.83 0.97 22.03
CA ASP A 249 35.36 1.33 20.70
C ASP A 249 33.86 1.08 20.56
N PRO A 250 33.02 2.11 20.75
CA PRO A 250 31.55 1.98 20.58
C PRO A 250 31.12 1.52 19.20
N GLU A 251 31.91 1.82 18.14
CA GLU A 251 31.58 1.42 16.76
C GLU A 251 31.63 -0.10 16.56
N SER A 252 32.36 -0.81 17.43
CA SER A 252 32.48 -2.28 17.38
C SER A 252 31.19 -3.01 17.71
N ILE A 253 30.21 -2.36 18.37
CA ILE A 253 28.91 -2.93 18.74
C ILE A 253 27.81 -2.56 17.78
N ILE A 254 28.07 -1.66 16.82
CA ILE A 254 27.11 -1.30 15.79
C ILE A 254 27.13 -2.43 14.75
N ALA A 255 26.00 -3.11 14.60
CA ALA A 255 25.85 -4.09 13.55
C ALA A 255 26.07 -3.41 12.20
N LYS A 256 27.04 -3.89 11.46
CA LYS A 256 27.27 -3.50 10.06
C LYS A 256 26.43 -4.45 9.21
N ASP A 257 25.28 -3.96 8.74
CA ASP A 257 24.46 -4.65 7.75
C ASP A 257 25.18 -4.77 6.39
#